data_bb881fc995eb2483b457b4e6b7d6078f
#
_entry.id   bb881fc995eb2483b457b4e6b7d6078f
#
_cell.length_a   1.000
_cell.length_b   1.000
_cell.length_c   1.000
_cell.angle_alpha   90.00
_cell.angle_beta   90.00
_cell.angle_gamma   90.00
#
_symmetry.space_group_name_H-M   'P 1'
#
loop_
_entity.id
_entity.type
_entity.pdbx_description
1 polymer ?
#
loop_
_entity_poly.entity_id
_entity_poly.type
_entity_poly.pdbx_seq_one_letter_code
_entity_poly.pdbx_strand_id
1 'polypeptide(L)'
;MIHFVVHEEGDGVGVVVVEGVKAGQEIVGWIMEDDKEIRVVAKNDIPIGHKVALRDYRPGDTVLKYGVDIGKVVAPIEKGEHAHVQNIKTKRW
;
A
#
# COMPACT_ATOMS: atom_id res chain seq x y z
N MET A 1 -15.58 -6.38 -6.61
CA MET A 1 -15.40 -5.76 -5.27
C MET A 1 -14.09 -5.00 -5.25
N ILE A 2 -14.08 -3.82 -4.67
CA ILE A 2 -12.85 -3.04 -4.47
C ILE A 2 -12.34 -3.34 -3.06
N HIS A 3 -11.10 -3.81 -2.96
CA HIS A 3 -10.48 -4.18 -1.69
C HIS A 3 -9.62 -3.04 -1.12
N PHE A 4 -9.04 -2.22 -1.99
CA PHE A 4 -8.22 -1.08 -1.55
C PHE A 4 -8.39 0.09 -2.52
N VAL A 5 -8.04 1.28 -2.05
CA VAL A 5 -8.11 2.50 -2.87
C VAL A 5 -6.75 3.18 -2.93
N VAL A 6 -6.49 3.79 -4.08
CA VAL A 6 -5.28 4.57 -4.37
C VAL A 6 -5.73 5.93 -4.83
N HIS A 7 -5.17 7.01 -4.30
CA HIS A 7 -5.61 8.35 -4.66
C HIS A 7 -5.20 8.69 -6.10
N GLU A 8 -3.93 8.51 -6.43
CA GLU A 8 -3.42 8.81 -7.76
C GLU A 8 -2.38 7.79 -8.22
N GLU A 9 -2.23 7.68 -9.52
CA GLU A 9 -1.19 6.83 -10.11
C GLU A 9 0.17 7.39 -9.71
N GLY A 10 1.06 6.52 -9.29
CA GLY A 10 2.36 6.93 -8.75
C GLY A 10 2.43 6.84 -7.24
N ASP A 11 1.30 6.77 -6.54
CA ASP A 11 1.30 6.44 -5.13
C ASP A 11 1.90 5.05 -4.92
N GLY A 12 2.73 4.91 -3.92
CA GLY A 12 3.41 3.65 -3.66
C GLY A 12 2.65 2.70 -2.75
N VAL A 13 1.53 3.15 -2.20
CA VAL A 13 0.68 2.34 -1.31
C VAL A 13 -0.80 2.62 -1.58
N GLY A 14 -1.63 1.61 -1.31
CA GLY A 14 -3.08 1.77 -1.28
C GLY A 14 -3.61 1.50 0.12
N VAL A 15 -4.79 2.01 0.43
CA VAL A 15 -5.44 1.81 1.73
C VAL A 15 -6.50 0.72 1.59
N VAL A 16 -6.39 -0.33 2.39
CA VAL A 16 -7.36 -1.42 2.40
C VAL A 16 -8.66 -0.93 3.04
N VAL A 17 -9.78 -1.12 2.35
CA VAL A 17 -11.10 -0.61 2.74
C VAL A 17 -12.11 -1.72 3.06
N VAL A 18 -11.66 -2.97 3.07
CA VAL A 18 -12.49 -4.12 3.43
C VAL A 18 -11.80 -4.93 4.51
N GLU A 19 -12.57 -5.67 5.29
CA GLU A 19 -12.03 -6.60 6.26
C GLU A 19 -11.69 -7.93 5.60
N GLY A 20 -10.76 -8.67 6.20
CA GLY A 20 -10.52 -10.05 5.82
C GLY A 20 -9.58 -10.27 4.64
N VAL A 21 -8.77 -9.28 4.27
CA VAL A 21 -7.72 -9.51 3.27
C VAL A 21 -6.69 -10.48 3.82
N LYS A 22 -6.48 -11.57 3.10
CA LYS A 22 -5.59 -12.66 3.51
C LYS A 22 -4.40 -12.80 2.58
N ALA A 23 -3.28 -13.27 3.13
CA ALA A 23 -2.11 -13.61 2.34
C ALA A 23 -2.47 -14.60 1.22
N GLY A 24 -1.97 -14.35 0.02
CA GLY A 24 -2.24 -15.16 -1.16
C GLY A 24 -3.48 -14.77 -1.95
N GLN A 25 -4.30 -13.88 -1.43
CA GLN A 25 -5.50 -13.41 -2.10
C GLN A 25 -5.15 -12.38 -3.17
N GLU A 26 -5.72 -12.52 -4.37
CA GLU A 26 -5.68 -11.45 -5.36
C GLU A 26 -6.71 -10.39 -4.97
N ILE A 27 -6.26 -9.17 -4.76
CA ILE A 27 -7.10 -8.05 -4.37
C ILE A 27 -7.15 -7.00 -5.46
N VAL A 28 -8.28 -6.31 -5.55
CA VAL A 28 -8.54 -5.30 -6.58
C VAL A 28 -8.50 -3.92 -5.95
N GLY A 29 -7.71 -3.06 -6.55
CA GLY A 29 -7.62 -1.66 -6.13
C GLY A 29 -8.21 -0.72 -7.16
N TRP A 30 -8.69 0.41 -6.68
CA TRP A 30 -9.23 1.47 -7.51
C TRP A 30 -8.36 2.73 -7.37
N ILE A 31 -7.79 3.15 -8.51
CA ILE A 31 -7.04 4.41 -8.59
C ILE A 31 -8.06 5.50 -8.88
N MET A 32 -8.38 6.29 -7.86
CA MET A 32 -9.50 7.22 -7.91
C MET A 32 -9.33 8.34 -8.94
N GLU A 33 -8.13 8.87 -9.06
CA GLU A 33 -7.86 9.97 -9.99
C GLU A 33 -8.13 9.60 -11.45
N ASP A 34 -7.72 8.40 -11.85
CA ASP A 34 -7.83 7.93 -13.23
C ASP A 34 -9.00 7.00 -13.47
N ASP A 35 -9.76 6.67 -12.45
CA ASP A 35 -10.84 5.68 -12.51
C ASP A 35 -10.38 4.35 -13.12
N LYS A 36 -9.25 3.86 -12.66
CA LYS A 36 -8.65 2.60 -13.12
C LYS A 36 -8.62 1.56 -12.03
N GLU A 37 -8.72 0.31 -12.43
CA GLU A 37 -8.53 -0.82 -11.52
C GLU A 37 -7.14 -1.40 -11.68
N ILE A 38 -6.56 -1.82 -10.57
CA ILE A 38 -5.31 -2.57 -10.53
C ILE A 38 -5.49 -3.81 -9.67
N ARG A 39 -4.65 -4.82 -9.89
CA ARG A 39 -4.71 -6.07 -9.13
C ARG A 39 -3.35 -6.35 -8.51
N VAL A 40 -3.39 -6.80 -7.27
CA VAL A 40 -2.19 -7.12 -6.50
C VAL A 40 -2.48 -8.39 -5.71
N VAL A 41 -1.50 -9.29 -5.61
CA VAL A 41 -1.61 -10.44 -4.71
C VAL A 41 -1.10 -10.02 -3.34
N ALA A 42 -1.96 -10.07 -2.34
CA ALA A 42 -1.58 -9.76 -0.97
C ALA A 42 -0.59 -10.82 -0.47
N LYS A 43 0.52 -10.39 0.10
CA LYS A 43 1.52 -11.31 0.66
C LYS A 43 1.36 -11.50 2.16
N ASN A 44 0.56 -10.68 2.78
CA ASN A 44 0.24 -10.75 4.21
C ASN A 44 -1.26 -10.58 4.40
N ASP A 45 -1.74 -10.93 5.57
CA ASP A 45 -3.05 -10.50 6.03
C ASP A 45 -2.96 -8.99 6.30
N ILE A 46 -3.91 -8.23 5.75
CA ILE A 46 -3.89 -6.77 5.88
C ILE A 46 -5.20 -6.30 6.48
N PRO A 47 -5.17 -5.74 7.71
CA PRO A 47 -6.36 -5.21 8.34
C PRO A 47 -6.94 -4.01 7.61
N ILE A 48 -8.25 -3.81 7.73
CA ILE A 48 -8.92 -2.62 7.19
C ILE A 48 -8.26 -1.35 7.74
N GLY A 49 -8.08 -0.35 6.89
CA GLY A 49 -7.42 0.91 7.25
C GLY A 49 -5.90 0.89 7.14
N HIS A 50 -5.31 -0.29 7.00
CA HIS A 50 -3.87 -0.41 6.81
C HIS A 50 -3.53 -0.36 5.32
N LYS A 51 -2.24 -0.26 5.02
CA LYS A 51 -1.78 -0.04 3.65
C LYS A 51 -1.20 -1.31 3.04
N VAL A 52 -1.40 -1.46 1.74
CA VAL A 52 -0.75 -2.49 0.93
C VAL A 52 0.28 -1.83 0.02
N ALA A 53 1.47 -2.40 -0.07
CA ALA A 53 2.51 -1.89 -0.95
C ALA A 53 2.17 -2.19 -2.40
N LEU A 54 2.30 -1.19 -3.26
CA LEU A 54 2.02 -1.31 -4.69
C LEU A 54 3.29 -1.52 -5.51
N ARG A 55 4.44 -1.50 -4.87
CA ARG A 55 5.75 -1.71 -5.47
C ARG A 55 6.72 -2.23 -4.42
N ASP A 56 7.89 -2.69 -4.88
CA ASP A 56 8.96 -3.08 -3.96
C ASP A 56 9.68 -1.85 -3.43
N TYR A 57 10.05 -1.90 -2.15
CA TYR A 57 10.81 -0.84 -1.49
C TYR A 57 12.05 -1.39 -0.81
N ARG A 58 13.08 -0.56 -0.75
CA ARG A 58 14.31 -0.81 0.02
C ARG A 58 14.37 0.15 1.21
N PRO A 59 15.10 -0.21 2.28
CA PRO A 59 15.33 0.74 3.37
C PRO A 59 15.90 2.07 2.86
N GLY A 60 15.35 3.17 3.32
CA GLY A 60 15.71 4.51 2.88
C GLY A 60 14.83 5.09 1.78
N ASP A 61 14.04 4.25 1.10
CA ASP A 61 13.12 4.74 0.09
C ASP A 61 12.02 5.61 0.71
N THR A 62 11.51 6.53 -0.09
CA THR A 62 10.39 7.39 0.29
C THR A 62 9.08 6.76 -0.18
N VAL A 63 8.08 6.75 0.68
CA VAL A 63 6.73 6.29 0.35
C VAL A 63 5.86 7.49 0.01
N LEU A 64 5.22 7.45 -1.16
CA LEU A 64 4.28 8.49 -1.59
C LEU A 64 2.84 8.03 -1.44
N LYS A 65 2.01 8.92 -0.91
CA LYS A 65 0.56 8.75 -0.84
C LYS A 65 -0.07 10.12 -1.04
N TYR A 66 -1.07 10.20 -1.91
CA TYR A 66 -1.64 11.49 -2.34
C TYR A 66 -0.58 12.42 -2.96
N GLY A 67 0.45 11.84 -3.61
CA GLY A 67 1.57 12.62 -4.11
C GLY A 67 2.45 13.22 -3.02
N VAL A 68 2.23 12.88 -1.75
CA VAL A 68 2.93 13.41 -0.59
C VAL A 68 3.80 12.35 0.04
N ASP A 69 5.00 12.75 0.46
CA ASP A 69 5.92 11.90 1.20
C ASP A 69 5.35 11.65 2.60
N ILE A 70 5.01 10.40 2.89
CA ILE A 70 4.46 10.00 4.19
C ILE A 70 5.48 9.32 5.09
N GLY A 71 6.67 9.03 4.61
CA GLY A 71 7.69 8.44 5.45
C GLY A 71 8.77 7.71 4.68
N LYS A 72 9.74 7.18 5.43
CA LYS A 72 10.83 6.36 4.92
C LYS A 72 10.62 4.90 5.26
N VAL A 73 10.97 4.06 4.32
CA VAL A 73 11.03 2.62 4.52
C VAL A 73 12.21 2.30 5.42
N VAL A 74 11.97 1.53 6.47
CA VAL A 74 13.01 1.11 7.43
C VAL A 74 13.34 -0.38 7.36
N ALA A 75 12.57 -1.13 6.58
CA ALA A 75 12.80 -2.56 6.32
C ALA A 75 12.35 -2.86 4.89
N PRO A 76 12.94 -3.84 4.20
CA PRO A 76 12.53 -4.17 2.83
C PRO A 76 11.03 -4.49 2.78
N ILE A 77 10.36 -3.99 1.75
CA ILE A 77 8.94 -4.25 1.50
C ILE A 77 8.81 -4.77 0.08
N GLU A 78 8.06 -5.85 -0.10
CA GLU A 78 7.71 -6.35 -1.43
C GLU A 78 6.30 -5.91 -1.82
N LYS A 79 6.06 -5.76 -3.11
CA LYS A 79 4.74 -5.48 -3.65
C LYS A 79 3.73 -6.51 -3.11
N GLY A 80 2.62 -6.03 -2.58
CA GLY A 80 1.59 -6.86 -1.97
C GLY A 80 1.74 -7.05 -0.47
N GLU A 81 2.85 -6.62 0.12
CA GLU A 81 3.04 -6.72 1.56
C GLU A 81 2.31 -5.62 2.33
N HIS A 82 2.02 -5.94 3.58
CA HIS A 82 1.46 -5.00 4.54
C HIS A 82 2.49 -3.90 4.84
N ALA A 83 2.15 -2.67 4.51
CA ALA A 83 3.00 -1.50 4.74
C ALA A 83 2.39 -0.64 5.84
N HIS A 84 3.02 -0.60 7.00
CA HIS A 84 2.51 0.13 8.16
C HIS A 84 3.69 0.56 9.04
N VAL A 85 3.43 0.91 10.30
CA VAL A 85 4.46 1.44 11.22
C VAL A 85 5.64 0.49 11.45
N GLN A 86 5.47 -0.82 11.24
CA GLN A 86 6.57 -1.77 11.41
C GLN A 86 7.66 -1.63 10.36
N ASN A 87 7.35 -1.10 9.17
CA ASN A 87 8.31 -0.99 8.07
C ASN A 87 8.39 0.41 7.43
N ILE A 88 7.57 1.34 7.89
CA ILE A 88 7.58 2.74 7.44
C ILE A 88 7.60 3.65 8.66
N LYS A 89 8.52 4.62 8.67
CA LYS A 89 8.55 5.67 9.69
C LYS A 89 8.31 7.02 9.05
N THR A 90 7.54 7.86 9.72
CA THR A 90 7.31 9.22 9.24
C THR A 90 8.60 10.03 9.35
N LYS A 91 8.77 11.00 8.46
CA LYS A 91 9.94 11.87 8.49
C LYS A 91 9.92 12.90 9.60
N ARG A 92 8.83 12.99 10.33
CA ARG A 92 8.67 13.97 11.41
C ARG A 92 9.23 13.52 12.75
N TRP A 93 9.65 12.29 12.84
CA TRP A 93 10.15 11.70 14.08
C TRP A 93 11.66 11.46 14.05
#